data_e61cd8a065c528afc79857d4cb92dcb0
#
_entry.id   e61cd8a065c528afc79857d4cb92dcb0
#
_cell.length_a   1.000
_cell.length_b   1.000
_cell.length_c   1.000
_cell.angle_alpha   90.00
_cell.angle_beta   90.00
_cell.angle_gamma   90.00
#
_symmetry.space_group_name_H-M   'P 1'
#
loop_
_entity.id
_entity.type
_entity.pdbx_description
1 polymer ?
#
loop_
_entity_poly.entity_id
_entity_poly.type
_entity_poly.pdbx_seq_one_letter_code
_entity_poly.pdbx_strand_id
1 'polypeptide(L)'
;MTDFRLTQLDNLITISEGVSDDRFGNYPNKRPISELLNYGLILLDKPSGNTSHEIVSYVKRILQLEKAGHSGTLDPGTTGLLPIGLEEGTKIVPVLLLGPKEYIALGRLHSHVSDSKLAQVILEFTGPIYQKPPQRSSVKRQTRVRIIHKFELDDQYDRLLL
;
A
#
# COMPACT_ATOMS: atom_id res chain seq x y z
N MET A 1 -2.94 -16.45 -4.98
CA MET A 1 -3.93 -15.36 -5.02
C MET A 1 -4.84 -15.59 -3.83
N THR A 2 -4.44 -15.10 -2.66
CA THR A 2 -5.23 -15.23 -1.44
C THR A 2 -6.45 -14.35 -1.59
N ASP A 3 -7.60 -14.98 -1.67
CA ASP A 3 -8.90 -14.34 -1.73
C ASP A 3 -9.07 -13.43 -0.50
N PHE A 4 -8.81 -12.15 -0.68
CA PHE A 4 -9.09 -11.12 0.32
C PHE A 4 -10.60 -10.89 0.35
N ARG A 5 -11.35 -11.99 0.56
CA ARG A 5 -12.77 -11.89 0.86
C ARG A 5 -12.90 -11.14 2.16
N LEU A 6 -13.85 -10.26 2.18
CA LEU A 6 -14.45 -9.60 3.32
C LEU A 6 -14.93 -10.60 4.43
N THR A 7 -14.09 -11.57 4.78
CA THR A 7 -14.36 -12.60 5.79
C THR A 7 -14.44 -12.05 7.22
N GLN A 8 -14.31 -10.72 7.39
CA GLN A 8 -14.57 -10.05 8.67
C GLN A 8 -15.95 -9.39 8.74
N LEU A 9 -16.81 -9.55 7.75
CA LEU A 9 -18.20 -9.06 7.81
C LEU A 9 -19.06 -9.91 8.74
N ASP A 10 -18.60 -11.10 9.11
CA ASP A 10 -19.32 -12.00 10.04
C ASP A 10 -19.43 -11.43 11.47
N ASN A 11 -18.67 -10.39 11.79
CA ASN A 11 -18.71 -9.69 13.08
C ASN A 11 -19.47 -8.34 13.02
N LEU A 12 -20.13 -8.03 11.92
CA LEU A 12 -20.95 -6.81 11.85
C LEU A 12 -22.21 -6.98 12.69
N ILE A 13 -22.40 -6.02 13.60
CA ILE A 13 -23.64 -5.93 14.39
C ILE A 13 -24.70 -5.24 13.52
N THR A 14 -25.74 -5.97 13.15
CA THR A 14 -26.90 -5.37 12.48
C THR A 14 -27.71 -4.61 13.52
N ILE A 15 -27.72 -3.28 13.42
CA ILE A 15 -28.44 -2.39 14.36
C ILE A 15 -29.94 -2.32 13.99
N SER A 16 -30.24 -2.37 12.70
CA SER A 16 -31.62 -2.44 12.21
C SER A 16 -31.66 -3.07 10.83
N GLU A 17 -32.73 -3.78 10.54
CA GLU A 17 -33.03 -4.23 9.18
C GLU A 17 -33.76 -3.10 8.46
N GLY A 18 -33.06 -2.41 7.58
CA GLY A 18 -33.60 -1.34 6.74
C GLY A 18 -33.72 -1.78 5.29
N VAL A 19 -34.74 -1.35 4.60
CA VAL A 19 -34.87 -1.49 3.16
C VAL A 19 -34.18 -0.30 2.50
N SER A 20 -33.32 -0.57 1.50
CA SER A 20 -32.72 0.49 0.69
C SER A 20 -33.81 1.23 -0.11
N ASP A 21 -33.74 2.56 -0.11
CA ASP A 21 -34.65 3.40 -0.88
C ASP A 21 -33.86 4.08 -2.01
N ASP A 22 -34.20 3.75 -3.25
CA ASP A 22 -33.50 4.23 -4.45
C ASP A 22 -33.62 5.77 -4.66
N ARG A 23 -34.45 6.44 -3.87
CA ARG A 23 -34.54 7.92 -3.86
C ARG A 23 -33.37 8.57 -3.13
N PHE A 24 -32.59 7.83 -2.35
CA PHE A 24 -31.47 8.32 -1.57
C PHE A 24 -30.17 7.64 -1.95
N GLY A 25 -29.23 8.41 -2.47
CA GLY A 25 -27.93 7.94 -2.90
C GLY A 25 -27.91 7.29 -4.28
N ASN A 26 -26.77 6.74 -4.63
CA ASN A 26 -26.52 6.07 -5.90
C ASN A 26 -25.87 4.72 -5.68
N TYR A 27 -26.24 3.71 -6.48
CA TYR A 27 -25.47 2.48 -6.51
C TYR A 27 -24.04 2.76 -6.96
N PRO A 28 -23.03 2.10 -6.40
CA PRO A 28 -21.61 2.35 -6.72
C PRO A 28 -21.30 2.34 -8.23
N ASN A 29 -21.93 1.45 -8.97
CA ASN A 29 -21.75 1.29 -10.43
C ASN A 29 -22.60 2.26 -11.28
N LYS A 30 -23.46 3.07 -10.66
CA LYS A 30 -24.34 4.06 -11.32
C LYS A 30 -23.99 5.49 -10.92
N ARG A 31 -22.94 5.72 -10.17
CA ARG A 31 -22.52 7.06 -9.78
C ARG A 31 -22.11 7.89 -10.99
N PRO A 32 -22.52 9.15 -11.06
CA PRO A 32 -22.04 10.06 -12.10
C PRO A 32 -20.53 10.30 -11.94
N ILE A 33 -19.87 10.60 -13.06
CA ILE A 33 -18.41 10.82 -13.09
C ILE A 33 -17.97 11.91 -12.11
N SER A 34 -18.75 12.98 -11.98
CA SER A 34 -18.47 14.06 -11.03
C SER A 34 -18.41 13.57 -9.56
N GLU A 35 -19.28 12.65 -9.20
CA GLU A 35 -19.31 12.07 -7.87
C GLU A 35 -18.12 11.10 -7.66
N LEU A 36 -17.80 10.30 -8.70
CA LEU A 36 -16.62 9.42 -8.69
C LEU A 36 -15.32 10.22 -8.57
N LEU A 37 -15.20 11.37 -9.21
CA LEU A 37 -14.05 12.24 -9.08
C LEU A 37 -13.98 12.90 -7.71
N ASN A 38 -15.13 13.32 -7.15
CA ASN A 38 -15.15 14.03 -5.87
C ASN A 38 -14.89 13.12 -4.65
N TYR A 39 -15.31 11.86 -4.70
CA TYR A 39 -15.18 10.92 -3.58
C TYR A 39 -14.40 9.66 -3.93
N GLY A 40 -13.67 9.67 -5.04
CA GLY A 40 -13.04 8.49 -5.62
C GLY A 40 -11.73 8.09 -4.96
N LEU A 41 -11.40 6.83 -5.20
CA LEU A 41 -10.10 6.24 -4.91
C LEU A 41 -9.59 5.57 -6.18
N ILE A 42 -8.38 5.91 -6.60
CA ILE A 42 -7.68 5.23 -7.70
C ILE A 42 -6.66 4.28 -7.11
N LEU A 43 -6.69 3.04 -7.56
CA LEU A 43 -5.65 2.04 -7.31
C LEU A 43 -4.70 2.05 -8.50
N LEU A 44 -3.60 2.79 -8.38
CA LEU A 44 -2.65 3.00 -9.47
C LEU A 44 -1.45 2.09 -9.30
N ASP A 45 -1.05 1.40 -10.37
CA ASP A 45 0.23 0.71 -10.45
C ASP A 45 1.32 1.74 -10.78
N LYS A 46 2.10 2.10 -9.76
CA LYS A 46 3.14 3.11 -9.89
C LYS A 46 4.30 2.57 -10.71
N PRO A 47 4.67 3.20 -11.82
CA PRO A 47 5.87 2.83 -12.57
C PRO A 47 7.15 3.19 -11.81
N SER A 48 8.25 2.55 -12.18
CA SER A 48 9.59 2.95 -11.74
C SER A 48 9.98 4.31 -12.33
N GLY A 49 10.83 5.05 -11.63
CA GLY A 49 11.43 6.31 -12.07
C GLY A 49 10.82 7.56 -11.43
N ASN A 50 9.53 7.57 -11.14
CA ASN A 50 8.86 8.72 -10.56
C ASN A 50 8.65 8.58 -9.05
N THR A 51 8.64 9.67 -8.34
CA THR A 51 8.19 9.73 -6.94
C THR A 51 6.69 9.56 -6.84
N SER A 52 6.19 9.08 -5.70
CA SER A 52 4.74 9.00 -5.45
C SER A 52 4.06 10.36 -5.56
N HIS A 53 4.75 11.44 -5.16
CA HIS A 53 4.23 12.80 -5.25
C HIS A 53 4.09 13.30 -6.69
N GLU A 54 5.05 13.00 -7.57
CA GLU A 54 4.96 13.33 -9.00
C GLU A 54 3.78 12.59 -9.65
N ILE A 55 3.59 11.32 -9.32
CA ILE A 55 2.44 10.54 -9.82
C ILE A 55 1.12 11.19 -9.41
N VAL A 56 0.96 11.58 -8.13
CA VAL A 56 -0.23 12.31 -7.67
C VAL A 56 -0.42 13.62 -8.44
N SER A 57 0.66 14.35 -8.71
CA SER A 57 0.61 15.59 -9.48
C SER A 57 0.16 15.36 -10.94
N TYR A 58 0.57 14.25 -11.56
CA TYR A 58 0.08 13.87 -12.88
C TYR A 58 -1.41 13.52 -12.87
N VAL A 59 -1.86 12.74 -11.88
CA VAL A 59 -3.29 12.41 -11.72
C VAL A 59 -4.13 13.68 -11.55
N LYS A 60 -3.71 14.60 -10.68
CA LYS A 60 -4.37 15.89 -10.51
C LYS A 60 -4.54 16.64 -11.82
N ARG A 61 -3.45 16.77 -12.58
CA ARG A 61 -3.44 17.50 -13.85
C ARG A 61 -4.31 16.85 -14.91
N ILE A 62 -4.25 15.51 -15.05
CA ILE A 62 -5.00 14.76 -16.06
C ILE A 62 -6.50 14.84 -15.77
N LEU A 63 -6.90 14.69 -14.51
CA LEU A 63 -8.30 14.69 -14.09
C LEU A 63 -8.82 16.09 -13.72
N GLN A 64 -7.99 17.14 -13.84
CA GLN A 64 -8.33 18.53 -13.52
C GLN A 64 -8.85 18.70 -12.08
N LEU A 65 -8.21 18.04 -11.11
CA LEU A 65 -8.60 18.04 -9.72
C LEU A 65 -7.90 19.16 -8.96
N GLU A 66 -8.53 19.69 -7.92
CA GLU A 66 -7.91 20.63 -6.99
C GLU A 66 -7.08 19.90 -5.93
N LYS A 67 -7.53 18.70 -5.52
CA LYS A 67 -6.93 17.95 -4.44
C LYS A 67 -6.79 16.47 -4.78
N ALA A 68 -5.62 15.90 -4.50
CA ALA A 68 -5.38 14.46 -4.50
C ALA A 68 -4.27 14.11 -3.49
N GLY A 69 -4.28 12.88 -2.98
CA GLY A 69 -3.28 12.42 -2.02
C GLY A 69 -3.12 10.90 -2.07
N HIS A 70 -1.92 10.40 -1.73
CA HIS A 70 -1.63 8.97 -1.73
C HIS A 70 -1.53 8.37 -0.33
N SER A 71 -1.78 7.08 -0.20
CA SER A 71 -1.78 6.33 1.06
C SER A 71 -0.43 5.70 1.41
N GLY A 72 0.67 6.33 1.07
CA GLY A 72 2.01 5.84 1.40
C GLY A 72 3.00 6.17 0.30
N THR A 73 4.26 6.31 0.69
CA THR A 73 5.33 6.63 -0.25
C THR A 73 5.98 5.33 -0.72
N LEU A 74 6.02 5.13 -2.02
CA LEU A 74 6.93 4.21 -2.68
C LEU A 74 8.14 4.98 -3.17
N ASP A 75 9.32 4.41 -3.01
CA ASP A 75 10.56 4.98 -3.53
C ASP A 75 10.50 5.13 -5.06
N PRO A 76 11.25 6.04 -5.68
CA PRO A 76 11.22 6.25 -7.13
C PRO A 76 11.46 4.97 -7.94
N GLY A 77 12.42 4.15 -7.52
CA GLY A 77 12.75 2.88 -8.16
C GLY A 77 11.75 1.74 -7.90
N THR A 78 10.85 1.91 -6.92
CA THR A 78 9.88 0.88 -6.54
C THR A 78 8.62 1.01 -7.38
N THR A 79 8.13 -0.11 -7.89
CA THR A 79 6.83 -0.23 -8.57
C THR A 79 5.77 -0.78 -7.62
N GLY A 80 4.50 -0.71 -8.00
CA GLY A 80 3.41 -1.36 -7.30
C GLY A 80 2.26 -0.44 -6.91
N LEU A 81 1.36 -0.98 -6.10
CA LEU A 81 0.09 -0.35 -5.78
C LEU A 81 0.25 0.96 -5.00
N LEU A 82 -0.22 2.04 -5.59
CA LEU A 82 -0.31 3.38 -5.00
C LEU A 82 -1.77 3.82 -4.96
N PRO A 83 -2.48 3.64 -3.85
CA PRO A 83 -3.83 4.18 -3.69
C PRO A 83 -3.81 5.71 -3.61
N ILE A 84 -4.62 6.36 -4.44
CA ILE A 84 -4.72 7.81 -4.54
C ILE A 84 -6.17 8.22 -4.30
N GLY A 85 -6.41 8.99 -3.23
CA GLY A 85 -7.69 9.62 -2.97
C GLY A 85 -7.86 10.89 -3.81
N LEU A 86 -9.06 11.10 -4.33
CA LEU A 86 -9.44 12.24 -5.16
C LEU A 86 -10.36 13.16 -4.36
N GLU A 87 -10.11 14.46 -4.39
CA GLU A 87 -10.88 15.50 -3.71
C GLU A 87 -11.24 15.10 -2.26
N GLU A 88 -12.51 14.96 -1.94
CA GLU A 88 -13.00 14.52 -0.62
C GLU A 88 -12.60 13.07 -0.30
N GLY A 89 -12.37 12.23 -1.31
CA GLY A 89 -11.82 10.88 -1.16
C GLY A 89 -10.45 10.84 -0.49
N THR A 90 -9.71 11.96 -0.46
CA THR A 90 -8.45 12.06 0.29
C THR A 90 -8.62 11.81 1.80
N LYS A 91 -9.82 11.93 2.34
CA LYS A 91 -10.11 11.70 3.77
C LYS A 91 -9.93 10.24 4.18
N ILE A 92 -10.05 9.28 3.26
CA ILE A 92 -9.84 7.85 3.55
C ILE A 92 -8.34 7.47 3.58
N VAL A 93 -7.47 8.27 2.99
CA VAL A 93 -6.03 7.99 2.84
C VAL A 93 -5.34 7.66 4.18
N PRO A 94 -5.58 8.38 5.31
CA PRO A 94 -4.97 8.04 6.60
C PRO A 94 -5.34 6.63 7.10
N VAL A 95 -6.54 6.14 6.81
CA VAL A 95 -6.98 4.78 7.18
C VAL A 95 -6.21 3.74 6.38
N LEU A 96 -6.03 3.97 5.08
CA LEU A 96 -5.26 3.07 4.21
C LEU A 96 -3.77 2.99 4.61
N LEU A 97 -3.23 4.04 5.23
CA LEU A 97 -1.86 4.02 5.77
C LEU A 97 -1.67 3.00 6.91
N LEU A 98 -2.73 2.66 7.63
CA LEU A 98 -2.69 1.72 8.75
C LEU A 98 -2.76 0.26 8.30
N GLY A 99 -3.20 0.00 7.06
CA GLY A 99 -3.30 -1.35 6.52
C GLY A 99 -1.93 -2.05 6.39
N PRO A 100 -1.92 -3.38 6.36
CA PRO A 100 -0.71 -4.16 6.11
C PRO A 100 -0.16 -3.86 4.71
N LYS A 101 1.15 -4.04 4.52
CA LYS A 101 1.85 -3.90 3.24
C LYS A 101 2.59 -5.18 2.95
N GLU A 102 2.57 -5.59 1.69
CA GLU A 102 3.33 -6.71 1.18
C GLU A 102 4.27 -6.22 0.08
N TYR A 103 5.50 -6.69 0.10
CA TYR A 103 6.54 -6.32 -0.86
C TYR A 103 7.20 -7.57 -1.40
N ILE A 104 7.43 -7.59 -2.70
CA ILE A 104 8.31 -8.55 -3.36
C ILE A 104 9.63 -7.83 -3.62
N ALA A 105 10.74 -8.44 -3.23
CA ALA A 105 12.05 -7.82 -3.36
C ALA A 105 13.07 -8.79 -3.94
N LEU A 106 13.84 -8.31 -4.92
CA LEU A 106 15.02 -9.01 -5.40
C LEU A 106 16.23 -8.60 -4.56
N GLY A 107 16.79 -9.55 -3.84
CA GLY A 107 18.01 -9.38 -3.07
C GLY A 107 19.22 -9.94 -3.81
N ARG A 108 20.38 -9.28 -3.71
CA ARG A 108 21.65 -9.80 -4.23
C ARG A 108 22.65 -9.95 -3.10
N LEU A 109 23.11 -11.17 -2.85
CA LEU A 109 24.19 -11.45 -1.90
C LEU A 109 25.55 -11.01 -2.47
N HIS A 110 26.37 -10.38 -1.65
CA HIS A 110 27.73 -9.98 -2.04
C HIS A 110 28.70 -11.15 -2.08
N SER A 111 28.41 -12.21 -1.31
CA SER A 111 29.19 -13.46 -1.26
C SER A 111 28.26 -14.66 -1.13
N HIS A 112 28.78 -15.86 -1.34
CA HIS A 112 28.04 -17.09 -1.05
C HIS A 112 27.79 -17.21 0.45
N VAL A 113 26.58 -17.57 0.79
CA VAL A 113 26.11 -17.79 2.17
C VAL A 113 25.42 -19.14 2.20
N SER A 114 25.61 -19.93 3.27
CA SER A 114 24.91 -21.20 3.44
C SER A 114 23.42 -20.97 3.67
N ASP A 115 22.58 -21.90 3.21
CA ASP A 115 21.12 -21.84 3.38
C ASP A 115 20.74 -21.74 4.86
N SER A 116 21.46 -22.42 5.74
CA SER A 116 21.23 -22.34 7.20
C SER A 116 21.48 -20.93 7.75
N LYS A 117 22.53 -20.24 7.27
CA LYS A 117 22.81 -18.86 7.67
C LYS A 117 21.77 -17.89 7.10
N LEU A 118 21.35 -18.09 5.87
CA LEU A 118 20.29 -17.28 5.25
C LEU A 118 18.98 -17.43 6.01
N ALA A 119 18.55 -18.67 6.30
CA ALA A 119 17.36 -18.94 7.09
C ALA A 119 17.41 -18.31 8.48
N GLN A 120 18.58 -18.36 9.15
CA GLN A 120 18.79 -17.69 10.43
C GLN A 120 18.55 -16.16 10.32
N VAL A 121 19.10 -15.51 9.31
CA VAL A 121 18.96 -14.06 9.10
C VAL A 121 17.51 -13.71 8.81
N ILE A 122 16.81 -14.46 7.97
CA ILE A 122 15.39 -14.26 7.69
C ILE A 122 14.58 -14.33 8.99
N LEU A 123 14.85 -15.31 9.82
CA LEU A 123 14.18 -15.46 11.12
C LEU A 123 14.49 -14.27 12.07
N GLU A 124 15.73 -13.79 12.11
CA GLU A 124 16.12 -12.63 12.92
C GLU A 124 15.38 -11.35 12.53
N PHE A 125 15.02 -11.20 11.24
CA PHE A 125 14.28 -10.05 10.74
C PHE A 125 12.75 -10.23 10.77
N THR A 126 12.25 -11.40 11.16
CA THR A 126 10.81 -11.62 11.35
C THR A 126 10.40 -11.20 12.76
N GLY A 127 9.35 -10.43 12.88
CA GLY A 127 8.87 -9.88 14.15
C GLY A 127 9.22 -8.40 14.35
N PRO A 128 9.31 -7.92 15.59
CA PRO A 128 9.62 -6.52 15.88
C PRO A 128 11.11 -6.21 15.64
N ILE A 129 11.37 -5.23 14.79
CA ILE A 129 12.73 -4.78 14.44
C ILE A 129 12.89 -3.28 14.72
N TYR A 130 14.12 -2.86 15.03
CA TYR A 130 14.47 -1.46 15.11
C TYR A 130 14.88 -0.93 13.74
N GLN A 131 14.11 0.01 13.21
CA GLN A 131 14.39 0.64 11.93
C GLN A 131 14.76 2.11 12.13
N LYS A 132 15.88 2.53 11.54
CA LYS A 132 16.28 3.93 11.44
C LYS A 132 16.31 4.33 9.96
N PRO A 133 15.50 5.30 9.54
CA PRO A 133 15.51 5.76 8.14
C PRO A 133 16.90 6.21 7.69
N PRO A 134 17.26 6.00 6.40
CA PRO A 134 18.53 6.45 5.86
C PRO A 134 18.62 7.98 5.84
N GLN A 135 19.83 8.52 5.64
CA GLN A 135 20.07 9.98 5.69
C GLN A 135 19.28 10.76 4.63
N ARG A 136 19.06 10.16 3.45
CA ARG A 136 18.35 10.78 2.31
C ARG A 136 16.86 10.44 2.28
N SER A 137 16.26 10.07 3.42
CA SER A 137 14.83 9.83 3.53
C SER A 137 14.08 11.13 3.78
N SER A 138 12.91 11.30 3.20
CA SER A 138 11.96 12.38 3.50
C SER A 138 11.34 12.28 4.90
N VAL A 139 11.53 11.15 5.58
CA VAL A 139 10.99 10.89 6.92
C VAL A 139 12.00 11.32 7.99
N LYS A 140 11.50 11.94 9.08
CA LYS A 140 12.32 12.31 10.24
C LYS A 140 13.16 11.11 10.71
N ARG A 141 14.48 11.30 10.81
CA ARG A 141 15.46 10.28 11.20
C ARG A 141 15.37 9.96 12.69
N GLN A 142 14.48 9.06 13.03
CA GLN A 142 14.27 8.56 14.37
C GLN A 142 14.16 7.05 14.34
N THR A 143 14.82 6.36 15.28
CA THR A 143 14.67 4.90 15.43
C THR A 143 13.24 4.59 15.86
N ARG A 144 12.60 3.67 15.17
CA ARG A 144 11.23 3.22 15.43
C ARG A 144 11.18 1.71 15.43
N VAL A 145 10.31 1.14 16.23
CA VAL A 145 9.97 -0.28 16.12
C VAL A 145 9.03 -0.47 14.94
N ARG A 146 9.34 -1.46 14.11
CA ARG A 146 8.48 -1.93 13.01
C ARG A 146 8.29 -3.43 13.17
N ILE A 147 7.18 -3.94 12.71
CA ILE A 147 6.87 -5.38 12.77
C ILE A 147 6.86 -5.92 11.36
N ILE A 148 7.71 -6.91 11.12
CA ILE A 148 7.65 -7.74 9.92
C ILE A 148 6.85 -8.98 10.29
N HIS A 149 5.61 -9.04 9.82
CA HIS A 149 4.70 -10.14 10.15
C HIS A 149 5.10 -11.44 9.48
N LYS A 150 5.66 -11.34 8.29
CA LYS A 150 6.06 -12.46 7.44
C LYS A 150 7.25 -12.04 6.61
N PHE A 151 8.29 -12.86 6.59
CA PHE A 151 9.46 -12.70 5.75
C PHE A 151 9.87 -14.07 5.23
N GLU A 152 9.76 -14.28 3.95
CA GLU A 152 9.98 -15.55 3.30
C GLU A 152 10.92 -15.38 2.11
N LEU A 153 11.69 -16.41 1.84
CA LEU A 153 12.43 -16.60 0.60
C LEU A 153 11.55 -17.44 -0.31
N ASP A 154 11.16 -16.90 -1.45
CA ASP A 154 10.33 -17.62 -2.42
C ASP A 154 11.18 -18.46 -3.35
N ASP A 155 12.27 -17.86 -3.87
CA ASP A 155 13.20 -18.55 -4.76
C ASP A 155 14.64 -18.05 -4.58
N GLN A 156 15.60 -18.89 -4.94
CA GLN A 156 17.03 -18.57 -4.91
C GLN A 156 17.73 -19.10 -6.14
N TYR A 157 18.43 -18.22 -6.85
CA TYR A 157 19.30 -18.58 -7.95
C TYR A 157 20.69 -18.01 -7.73
N ASP A 158 21.66 -18.87 -7.39
CA ASP A 158 23.03 -18.50 -6.99
C ASP A 158 22.98 -17.48 -5.83
N ARG A 159 23.35 -16.23 -6.10
CA ARG A 159 23.33 -15.12 -5.14
C ARG A 159 22.15 -14.19 -5.28
N LEU A 160 21.19 -14.51 -6.14
CA LEU A 160 19.93 -13.78 -6.27
C LEU A 160 18.85 -14.44 -5.41
N LEU A 161 18.14 -13.64 -4.66
CA LEU A 161 17.04 -14.03 -3.77
C LEU A 161 15.77 -13.34 -4.22
N LEU A 162 14.63 -14.04 -4.20
CA LEU A 162 13.30 -13.53 -4.40
C LEU A 162 12.47 -13.74 -3.14
#